data_665a6906c55e1ff75a39ef943e978081
#
_entry.id   665a6906c55e1ff75a39ef943e978081
#
_cell.length_a   1.000
_cell.length_b   1.000
_cell.length_c   1.000
_cell.angle_alpha   90.00
_cell.angle_beta   90.00
_cell.angle_gamma   90.00
#
_symmetry.space_group_name_H-M   'P 1'
#
loop_
_entity.id
_entity.type
_entity.pdbx_description
1 polymer ?
#
loop_
_entity_poly.entity_id
_entity_poly.type
_entity_poly.pdbx_seq_one_letter_code
_entity_poly.pdbx_strand_id
1 'polypeptide(L)'
;MGNNQTEKAFEEKRLAQTISLAEEQLKQAKEAADKKKSEIIEAKKDVRENTEHGITSLYTSDGFEALVELSQYINPVTDKIIDYEEEEHKILLLEKMIKSPYFARIDFKFDDEDEFEKIYIGRSSLRKNSYQEMYVYDWRSPIASVFYRFMTGEAFYDAPCGRVTGELNLKRQYEIKNGTLEYFFDSDVQIVDEFLRQLLSQNTTAKMKAIVETIQHEQ
;
A
#
# COMPACT_ATOMS: atom_id res chain seq x y z
N MET A 1 4.41 -33.93 -3.64
CA MET A 1 3.08 -33.37 -3.96
C MET A 1 2.32 -32.80 -2.74
N GLY A 2 2.55 -33.28 -1.51
CA GLY A 2 1.84 -32.75 -0.31
C GLY A 2 2.24 -31.34 0.14
N ASN A 3 3.50 -30.96 -0.06
CA ASN A 3 4.02 -29.68 0.46
C ASN A 3 3.41 -28.46 -0.27
N ASN A 4 3.23 -28.57 -1.58
CA ASN A 4 2.74 -27.46 -2.42
C ASN A 4 1.25 -27.11 -2.15
N GLN A 5 0.43 -28.11 -1.81
CA GLN A 5 -0.98 -27.88 -1.45
C GLN A 5 -1.12 -27.21 -0.07
N THR A 6 -0.26 -27.57 0.87
CA THR A 6 -0.26 -26.98 2.21
C THR A 6 0.20 -25.52 2.18
N GLU A 7 1.21 -25.22 1.37
CA GLU A 7 1.68 -23.85 1.16
C GLU A 7 0.64 -23.00 0.45
N LYS A 8 0.00 -23.51 -0.59
CA LYS A 8 -1.06 -22.81 -1.29
C LYS A 8 -2.21 -22.45 -0.34
N ALA A 9 -2.66 -23.40 0.47
CA ALA A 9 -3.71 -23.14 1.47
C ALA A 9 -3.30 -22.09 2.50
N PHE A 10 -2.01 -22.08 2.91
CA PHE A 10 -1.48 -21.06 3.81
C PHE A 10 -1.52 -19.66 3.17
N GLU A 11 -1.07 -19.54 1.92
CA GLU A 11 -1.06 -18.27 1.19
C GLU A 11 -2.48 -17.75 0.89
N GLU A 12 -3.40 -18.64 0.52
CA GLU A 12 -4.82 -18.30 0.33
C GLU A 12 -5.46 -17.78 1.64
N LYS A 13 -5.15 -18.43 2.78
CA LYS A 13 -5.61 -17.97 4.08
C LYS A 13 -5.03 -16.59 4.44
N ARG A 14 -3.74 -16.38 4.21
CA ARG A 14 -3.09 -15.08 4.45
C ARG A 14 -3.69 -13.99 3.57
N LEU A 15 -3.92 -14.29 2.31
CA LEU A 15 -4.57 -13.39 1.36
C LEU A 15 -5.97 -12.97 1.84
N ALA A 16 -6.79 -13.95 2.24
CA ALA A 16 -8.12 -13.68 2.76
C ALA A 16 -8.11 -12.79 4.00
N GLN A 17 -7.18 -13.03 4.93
CA GLN A 17 -7.00 -12.19 6.12
C GLN A 17 -6.59 -10.75 5.76
N THR A 18 -5.70 -10.60 4.80
CA THR A 18 -5.21 -9.29 4.34
C THR A 18 -6.34 -8.50 3.65
N ILE A 19 -7.13 -9.16 2.82
CA ILE A 19 -8.30 -8.55 2.16
C ILE A 19 -9.35 -8.14 3.19
N SER A 20 -9.69 -9.03 4.13
CA SER A 20 -10.66 -8.72 5.19
C SER A 20 -10.25 -7.51 6.02
N LEU A 21 -8.97 -7.37 6.35
CA LEU A 21 -8.44 -6.19 7.04
C LEU A 21 -8.54 -4.92 6.18
N ALA A 22 -8.25 -5.03 4.88
CA ALA A 22 -8.37 -3.89 3.96
C ALA A 22 -9.84 -3.46 3.77
N GLU A 23 -10.78 -4.40 3.72
CA GLU A 23 -12.23 -4.15 3.64
C GLU A 23 -12.75 -3.46 4.91
N GLU A 24 -12.31 -3.91 6.08
CA GLU A 24 -12.64 -3.26 7.35
C GLU A 24 -12.16 -1.81 7.38
N GLN A 25 -10.90 -1.56 7.01
CA GLN A 25 -10.34 -0.21 6.93
C GLN A 25 -11.02 0.64 5.85
N LEU A 26 -11.42 0.05 4.73
CA LEU A 26 -12.18 0.73 3.68
C LEU A 26 -13.54 1.22 4.21
N LYS A 27 -14.23 0.38 4.96
CA LYS A 27 -15.49 0.77 5.59
C LYS A 27 -15.31 1.95 6.55
N GLN A 28 -14.31 1.89 7.42
CA GLN A 28 -13.96 2.97 8.34
C GLN A 28 -13.59 4.27 7.61
N ALA A 29 -12.81 4.19 6.54
CA ALA A 29 -12.44 5.36 5.74
C ALA A 29 -13.65 5.99 5.04
N LYS A 30 -14.58 5.20 4.52
CA LYS A 30 -15.82 5.70 3.92
C LYS A 30 -16.71 6.41 4.95
N GLU A 31 -16.88 5.84 6.14
CA GLU A 31 -17.62 6.47 7.22
C GLU A 31 -16.97 7.80 7.68
N ALA A 32 -15.63 7.83 7.75
CA ALA A 32 -14.89 9.04 8.06
C ALA A 32 -15.03 10.12 6.98
N ALA A 33 -14.95 9.74 5.70
CA ALA A 33 -15.15 10.65 4.58
C ALA A 33 -16.55 11.26 4.55
N ASP A 34 -17.60 10.47 4.79
CA ASP A 34 -18.98 10.96 4.86
C ASP A 34 -19.18 11.96 5.99
N LYS A 35 -18.57 11.71 7.16
CA LYS A 35 -18.59 12.63 8.30
C LYS A 35 -17.88 13.95 7.95
N LYS A 36 -16.64 13.87 7.42
CA LYS A 36 -15.86 15.05 7.02
C LYS A 36 -16.58 15.88 5.95
N LYS A 37 -17.23 15.21 4.99
CA LYS A 37 -18.06 15.87 3.97
C LYS A 37 -19.20 16.67 4.59
N SER A 38 -19.89 16.12 5.56
CA SER A 38 -20.95 16.81 6.28
C SER A 38 -20.42 18.03 7.04
N GLU A 39 -19.28 17.92 7.70
CA GLU A 39 -18.60 19.01 8.41
C GLU A 39 -18.15 20.14 7.46
N ILE A 40 -17.73 19.82 6.22
CA ILE A 40 -17.41 20.81 5.19
C ILE A 40 -18.65 21.57 4.76
N ILE A 41 -19.78 20.88 4.58
CA ILE A 41 -21.05 21.51 4.19
C ILE A 41 -21.51 22.50 5.26
N GLU A 42 -21.44 22.09 6.53
CA GLU A 42 -21.78 22.95 7.66
C GLU A 42 -20.85 24.18 7.76
N ALA A 43 -19.53 23.96 7.68
CA ALA A 43 -18.55 25.05 7.72
C ALA A 43 -18.71 26.04 6.54
N LYS A 44 -19.02 25.55 5.32
CA LYS A 44 -19.34 26.43 4.18
C LYS A 44 -20.60 27.27 4.41
N LYS A 45 -21.60 26.70 5.09
CA LYS A 45 -22.80 27.43 5.46
C LYS A 45 -22.48 28.55 6.45
N ASP A 46 -21.70 28.25 7.48
CA ASP A 46 -21.24 29.23 8.49
C ASP A 46 -20.44 30.38 7.85
N VAL A 47 -19.53 30.08 6.92
CA VAL A 47 -18.81 31.11 6.16
C VAL A 47 -19.80 32.00 5.42
N ARG A 48 -20.76 31.43 4.71
CA ARG A 48 -21.75 32.18 3.95
C ARG A 48 -22.59 33.10 4.84
N GLU A 49 -23.09 32.61 5.97
CA GLU A 49 -23.93 33.36 6.88
C GLU A 49 -23.17 34.51 7.57
N ASN A 50 -21.88 34.34 7.85
CA ASN A 50 -21.06 35.33 8.53
C ASN A 50 -20.33 36.31 7.59
N THR A 51 -20.32 36.06 6.27
CA THR A 51 -19.62 36.91 5.29
C THR A 51 -20.53 37.69 4.35
N GLU A 52 -21.82 37.82 4.66
CA GLU A 52 -22.79 38.57 3.82
C GLU A 52 -22.50 40.07 3.73
N HIS A 53 -21.65 40.63 4.60
CA HIS A 53 -21.21 42.02 4.51
C HIS A 53 -19.97 42.10 3.58
N GLY A 54 -20.24 42.28 2.30
CA GLY A 54 -19.22 42.28 1.25
C GLY A 54 -18.08 43.28 1.49
N ILE A 55 -16.88 42.88 1.11
CA ILE A 55 -15.67 43.71 1.07
C ILE A 55 -15.93 44.84 0.07
N THR A 56 -16.14 46.05 0.57
CA THR A 56 -16.52 47.20 -0.28
C THR A 56 -15.31 47.80 -1.01
N SER A 57 -14.08 47.64 -0.49
CA SER A 57 -12.84 48.04 -1.14
C SER A 57 -11.63 47.43 -0.46
N LEU A 58 -10.73 46.82 -1.24
CA LEU A 58 -9.48 46.23 -0.77
C LEU A 58 -8.37 47.25 -0.45
N TYR A 59 -8.57 48.50 -0.84
CA TYR A 59 -7.57 49.57 -0.73
C TYR A 59 -7.77 50.48 0.49
N THR A 60 -8.69 50.14 1.37
CA THR A 60 -8.94 50.85 2.63
C THR A 60 -8.48 50.01 3.83
N SER A 61 -8.20 50.65 4.98
CA SER A 61 -7.88 49.96 6.24
C SER A 61 -8.96 48.94 6.60
N ASP A 62 -10.22 49.31 6.44
CA ASP A 62 -11.40 48.50 6.73
C ASP A 62 -11.49 47.29 5.78
N GLY A 63 -11.06 47.45 4.51
CA GLY A 63 -10.98 46.37 3.55
C GLY A 63 -9.92 45.33 3.88
N PHE A 64 -8.78 45.76 4.41
CA PHE A 64 -7.72 44.88 4.88
C PHE A 64 -8.16 44.07 6.13
N GLU A 65 -8.79 44.74 7.09
CA GLU A 65 -9.35 44.08 8.28
C GLU A 65 -10.41 43.03 7.89
N ALA A 66 -11.30 43.37 6.96
CA ALA A 66 -12.30 42.44 6.43
C ALA A 66 -11.67 41.20 5.72
N LEU A 67 -10.53 41.37 5.02
CA LEU A 67 -9.78 40.26 4.45
C LEU A 67 -9.18 39.33 5.51
N VAL A 68 -8.59 39.93 6.57
CA VAL A 68 -8.04 39.17 7.69
C VAL A 68 -9.16 38.36 8.38
N GLU A 69 -10.31 39.02 8.62
CA GLU A 69 -11.46 38.35 9.21
C GLU A 69 -11.98 37.20 8.30
N LEU A 70 -12.14 37.46 7.00
CA LEU A 70 -12.57 36.44 6.03
C LEU A 70 -11.60 35.26 6.00
N SER A 71 -10.29 35.50 6.10
CA SER A 71 -9.30 34.40 6.12
C SER A 71 -9.46 33.48 7.32
N GLN A 72 -9.90 33.98 8.48
CA GLN A 72 -10.16 33.19 9.68
C GLN A 72 -11.33 32.20 9.48
N TYR A 73 -12.29 32.55 8.63
CA TYR A 73 -13.40 31.64 8.29
C TYR A 73 -13.04 30.67 7.15
N ILE A 74 -12.23 31.09 6.18
CA ILE A 74 -11.87 30.27 5.01
C ILE A 74 -10.83 29.18 5.36
N ASN A 75 -9.80 29.52 6.16
CA ASN A 75 -8.72 28.61 6.49
C ASN A 75 -9.23 27.29 7.13
N PRO A 76 -10.13 27.30 8.14
CA PRO A 76 -10.67 26.08 8.71
C PRO A 76 -11.47 25.22 7.70
N VAL A 77 -12.11 25.85 6.70
CA VAL A 77 -12.81 25.10 5.64
C VAL A 77 -11.81 24.45 4.71
N THR A 78 -10.71 25.13 4.39
CA THR A 78 -9.63 24.59 3.55
C THR A 78 -8.99 23.38 4.23
N ASP A 79 -8.68 23.47 5.52
CA ASP A 79 -8.11 22.36 6.30
C ASP A 79 -9.05 21.13 6.29
N LYS A 80 -10.36 21.33 6.47
CA LYS A 80 -11.36 20.25 6.38
C LYS A 80 -11.45 19.63 4.98
N ILE A 81 -11.25 20.41 3.92
CA ILE A 81 -11.21 19.90 2.54
C ILE A 81 -9.98 19.01 2.34
N ILE A 82 -8.81 19.44 2.83
CA ILE A 82 -7.57 18.64 2.76
C ILE A 82 -7.76 17.32 3.51
N ASP A 83 -8.30 17.35 4.70
CA ASP A 83 -8.59 16.17 5.50
C ASP A 83 -9.55 15.19 4.80
N TYR A 84 -10.53 15.71 4.06
CA TYR A 84 -11.46 14.91 3.27
C TYR A 84 -10.76 14.27 2.06
N GLU A 85 -9.92 15.02 1.35
CA GLU A 85 -9.14 14.53 0.20
C GLU A 85 -8.17 13.41 0.62
N GLU A 86 -7.59 13.49 1.82
CA GLU A 86 -6.75 12.42 2.38
C GLU A 86 -7.55 11.13 2.59
N GLU A 87 -8.79 11.20 3.09
CA GLU A 87 -9.64 10.00 3.22
C GLU A 87 -10.06 9.45 1.87
N GLU A 88 -10.41 10.29 0.88
CA GLU A 88 -10.69 9.83 -0.48
C GLU A 88 -9.49 9.12 -1.11
N HIS A 89 -8.28 9.67 -0.92
CA HIS A 89 -7.06 9.01 -1.39
C HIS A 89 -6.85 7.64 -0.73
N LYS A 90 -7.07 7.55 0.59
CA LYS A 90 -7.00 6.30 1.35
C LYS A 90 -8.02 5.27 0.86
N ILE A 91 -9.25 5.69 0.57
CA ILE A 91 -10.29 4.84 -0.02
C ILE A 91 -9.82 4.24 -1.34
N LEU A 92 -9.29 5.08 -2.26
CA LEU A 92 -8.78 4.61 -3.55
C LEU A 92 -7.62 3.62 -3.42
N LEU A 93 -6.72 3.81 -2.45
CA LEU A 93 -5.64 2.88 -2.17
C LEU A 93 -6.16 1.54 -1.65
N LEU A 94 -7.10 1.55 -0.72
CA LEU A 94 -7.70 0.35 -0.14
C LEU A 94 -8.51 -0.44 -1.18
N GLU A 95 -9.25 0.22 -2.06
CA GLU A 95 -9.98 -0.43 -3.16
C GLU A 95 -9.04 -1.14 -4.16
N LYS A 96 -7.87 -0.57 -4.42
CA LYS A 96 -6.82 -1.23 -5.22
C LYS A 96 -6.19 -2.41 -4.45
N MET A 97 -5.97 -2.24 -3.15
CA MET A 97 -5.36 -3.24 -2.28
C MET A 97 -6.25 -4.48 -2.14
N ILE A 98 -7.56 -4.34 -2.04
CA ILE A 98 -8.51 -5.46 -2.02
C ILE A 98 -8.38 -6.33 -3.27
N LYS A 99 -8.08 -5.72 -4.42
CA LYS A 99 -7.91 -6.45 -5.68
C LYS A 99 -6.57 -7.18 -5.78
N SER A 100 -5.49 -6.57 -5.26
CA SER A 100 -4.13 -7.12 -5.29
C SER A 100 -3.30 -6.47 -4.17
N PRO A 101 -3.34 -7.05 -2.95
CA PRO A 101 -2.75 -6.43 -1.78
C PRO A 101 -1.22 -6.45 -1.81
N TYR A 102 -0.62 -7.50 -2.32
CA TYR A 102 0.82 -7.68 -2.42
C TYR A 102 1.19 -8.47 -3.69
N PHE A 103 2.44 -8.35 -4.09
CA PHE A 103 2.99 -9.04 -5.28
C PHE A 103 4.23 -9.87 -4.95
N ALA A 104 4.81 -9.69 -3.76
CA ALA A 104 6.00 -10.44 -3.34
C ALA A 104 5.98 -10.73 -1.84
N ARG A 105 6.77 -11.73 -1.43
CA ARG A 105 7.12 -12.05 -0.06
C ARG A 105 8.60 -12.38 0.01
N ILE A 106 9.23 -11.94 1.09
CA ILE A 106 10.53 -12.42 1.52
C ILE A 106 10.40 -13.09 2.89
N ASP A 107 11.18 -14.13 3.14
CA ASP A 107 11.39 -14.67 4.47
C ASP A 107 12.77 -14.19 4.92
N PHE A 108 12.78 -13.25 5.85
CA PHE A 108 13.96 -12.56 6.32
C PHE A 108 14.14 -12.81 7.82
N LYS A 109 15.36 -13.16 8.24
CA LYS A 109 15.70 -13.32 9.63
C LYS A 109 16.68 -12.21 10.02
N PHE A 110 16.30 -11.40 10.99
CA PHE A 110 17.18 -10.38 11.56
C PHE A 110 18.29 -11.05 12.39
N ASP A 111 19.47 -10.43 12.46
CA ASP A 111 20.61 -10.99 13.19
C ASP A 111 20.37 -11.15 14.70
N ASP A 112 19.42 -10.38 15.26
CA ASP A 112 19.00 -10.41 16.65
C ASP A 112 17.78 -11.32 16.91
N GLU A 113 17.27 -12.01 15.87
CA GLU A 113 16.11 -12.91 15.96
C GLU A 113 16.48 -14.35 15.56
N ASP A 114 15.77 -15.32 16.13
CA ASP A 114 15.98 -16.74 15.84
C ASP A 114 15.10 -17.26 14.70
N GLU A 115 13.97 -16.58 14.39
CA GLU A 115 12.98 -17.02 13.43
C GLU A 115 12.93 -16.14 12.18
N PHE A 116 12.53 -16.74 11.06
CA PHE A 116 12.28 -16.02 9.81
C PHE A 116 10.94 -15.31 9.84
N GLU A 117 10.95 -13.99 9.66
CA GLU A 117 9.76 -13.21 9.49
C GLU A 117 9.30 -13.24 8.03
N LYS A 118 7.98 -13.41 7.80
CA LYS A 118 7.36 -13.39 6.48
C LYS A 118 6.91 -11.98 6.15
N ILE A 119 7.64 -11.31 5.29
CA ILE A 119 7.43 -9.92 4.92
C ILE A 119 6.77 -9.86 3.56
N TYR A 120 5.50 -9.45 3.53
CA TYR A 120 4.74 -9.27 2.29
C TYR A 120 4.91 -7.85 1.75
N ILE A 121 5.18 -7.73 0.46
CA ILE A 121 5.52 -6.48 -0.23
C ILE A 121 4.42 -6.15 -1.23
N GLY A 122 3.84 -4.97 -1.10
CA GLY A 122 2.78 -4.48 -1.95
C GLY A 122 3.02 -3.06 -2.45
N ARG A 123 2.03 -2.49 -3.11
CA ARG A 123 2.08 -1.11 -3.64
C ARG A 123 1.85 -0.06 -2.57
N SER A 124 1.26 -0.44 -1.44
CA SER A 124 0.98 0.42 -0.29
C SER A 124 1.07 -0.40 0.98
N SER A 125 1.37 0.26 2.10
CA SER A 125 1.42 -0.39 3.41
C SER A 125 0.03 -0.70 3.94
N LEU A 126 -0.13 -1.85 4.61
CA LEU A 126 -1.31 -2.21 5.38
C LEU A 126 -0.90 -2.62 6.78
N ARG A 127 -1.46 -1.97 7.79
CA ARG A 127 -1.24 -2.26 9.21
C ARG A 127 -2.54 -2.64 9.88
N LYS A 128 -2.48 -3.54 10.86
CA LYS A 128 -3.66 -3.93 11.63
C LYS A 128 -4.14 -2.81 12.56
N ASN A 129 -3.20 -2.13 13.21
CA ASN A 129 -3.44 -0.96 14.07
C ASN A 129 -2.24 -0.01 13.98
N SER A 130 -2.39 1.23 14.46
CA SER A 130 -1.36 2.29 14.39
C SER A 130 0.00 1.90 15.00
N TYR A 131 0.04 0.91 15.89
CA TYR A 131 1.22 0.51 16.65
C TYR A 131 1.61 -0.96 16.49
N GLN A 132 0.92 -1.74 15.65
CA GLN A 132 1.09 -3.18 15.58
C GLN A 132 1.22 -3.69 14.14
N GLU A 133 1.55 -4.92 14.05
CA GLU A 133 1.77 -5.86 12.96
C GLU A 133 1.52 -5.31 11.54
N MET A 134 2.61 -5.19 10.79
CA MET A 134 2.57 -4.89 9.37
C MET A 134 2.05 -6.13 8.62
N TYR A 135 0.94 -5.97 7.90
CA TYR A 135 0.42 -7.01 7.02
C TYR A 135 1.04 -6.95 5.64
N VAL A 136 1.27 -5.73 5.14
CA VAL A 136 1.92 -5.49 3.85
C VAL A 136 2.83 -4.28 3.99
N TYR A 137 4.06 -4.42 3.52
CA TYR A 137 5.03 -3.34 3.42
C TYR A 137 4.94 -2.68 2.05
N ASP A 138 5.02 -1.37 2.01
CA ASP A 138 5.18 -0.62 0.74
C ASP A 138 6.50 -1.01 0.07
N TRP A 139 6.50 -1.22 -1.24
CA TRP A 139 7.68 -1.59 -2.02
C TRP A 139 8.83 -0.56 -1.94
N ARG A 140 8.51 0.68 -1.55
CA ARG A 140 9.48 1.76 -1.34
C ARG A 140 10.11 1.73 0.06
N SER A 141 9.62 0.89 0.97
CA SER A 141 10.20 0.76 2.31
C SER A 141 11.61 0.20 2.24
N PRO A 142 12.51 0.59 3.17
CA PRO A 142 13.89 0.12 3.18
C PRO A 142 14.02 -1.40 3.13
N ILE A 143 13.22 -2.12 3.92
CA ILE A 143 13.24 -3.59 3.97
C ILE A 143 12.80 -4.23 2.65
N ALA A 144 11.88 -3.62 1.90
CA ALA A 144 11.45 -4.13 0.59
C ALA A 144 12.59 -4.09 -0.44
N SER A 145 13.62 -3.24 -0.25
CA SER A 145 14.78 -3.19 -1.12
C SER A 145 15.57 -4.49 -1.15
N VAL A 146 15.48 -5.29 -0.09
CA VAL A 146 16.12 -6.62 0.00
C VAL A 146 15.62 -7.54 -1.11
N PHE A 147 14.32 -7.49 -1.43
CA PHE A 147 13.74 -8.28 -2.53
C PHE A 147 14.40 -7.99 -3.88
N TYR A 148 14.76 -6.74 -4.17
CA TYR A 148 15.31 -6.34 -5.46
C TYR A 148 16.83 -6.46 -5.55
N ARG A 149 17.51 -6.35 -4.41
CA ARG A 149 18.98 -6.18 -4.36
C ARG A 149 19.75 -7.47 -4.08
N PHE A 150 19.12 -8.43 -3.42
CA PHE A 150 19.80 -9.62 -2.92
C PHE A 150 19.17 -10.91 -3.45
N MET A 151 20.04 -11.91 -3.62
CA MET A 151 19.64 -13.31 -3.73
C MET A 151 19.53 -13.91 -2.31
N THR A 152 19.13 -15.19 -2.16
CA THR A 152 19.12 -15.87 -0.87
C THR A 152 20.51 -15.86 -0.22
N GLY A 153 20.56 -15.76 1.11
CA GLY A 153 21.78 -15.64 1.91
C GLY A 153 21.85 -14.33 2.69
N GLU A 154 23.05 -13.89 3.01
CA GLU A 154 23.28 -12.65 3.76
C GLU A 154 22.74 -11.43 3.00
N ALA A 155 21.96 -10.60 3.68
CA ALA A 155 21.35 -9.41 3.10
C ALA A 155 21.24 -8.28 4.13
N PHE A 156 21.15 -7.05 3.64
CA PHE A 156 21.01 -5.89 4.50
C PHE A 156 20.17 -4.79 3.83
N TYR A 157 19.66 -3.89 4.64
CA TYR A 157 19.07 -2.63 4.18
C TYR A 157 19.45 -1.47 5.08
N ASP A 158 19.42 -0.26 4.56
CA ASP A 158 19.72 0.95 5.32
C ASP A 158 18.41 1.57 5.79
N ALA A 159 18.16 1.56 7.11
CA ALA A 159 17.05 2.20 7.78
C ALA A 159 17.48 3.55 8.36
N PRO A 160 16.56 4.46 8.71
CA PRO A 160 16.91 5.75 9.35
C PRO A 160 17.71 5.61 10.65
N CYS A 161 17.56 4.48 11.35
CA CYS A 161 18.30 4.16 12.58
C CYS A 161 19.67 3.50 12.32
N GLY A 162 20.03 3.21 11.08
CA GLY A 162 21.29 2.56 10.69
C GLY A 162 21.07 1.36 9.78
N ARG A 163 22.17 0.64 9.52
CA ARG A 163 22.14 -0.58 8.73
C ARG A 163 21.58 -1.74 9.54
N VAL A 164 20.62 -2.43 8.94
CA VAL A 164 20.03 -3.66 9.47
C VAL A 164 20.50 -4.82 8.60
N THR A 165 21.10 -5.82 9.22
CA THR A 165 21.63 -7.03 8.60
C THR A 165 20.80 -8.26 8.97
N GLY A 166 20.88 -9.30 8.15
CA GLY A 166 20.16 -10.54 8.39
C GLY A 166 20.34 -11.53 7.25
N GLU A 167 19.54 -12.56 7.26
CA GLU A 167 19.54 -13.65 6.29
C GLU A 167 18.21 -13.71 5.51
N LEU A 168 18.32 -13.71 4.19
CA LEU A 168 17.21 -13.89 3.27
C LEU A 168 17.11 -15.37 2.85
N ASN A 169 16.05 -16.05 3.26
CA ASN A 169 15.87 -17.47 2.99
C ASN A 169 14.96 -17.74 1.76
N LEU A 170 13.96 -16.89 1.53
CA LEU A 170 13.00 -17.10 0.45
C LEU A 170 12.60 -15.79 -0.19
N LYS A 171 12.47 -15.82 -1.53
CA LYS A 171 11.87 -14.77 -2.33
C LYS A 171 10.74 -15.38 -3.15
N ARG A 172 9.51 -14.95 -2.91
CA ARG A 172 8.31 -15.46 -3.58
C ARG A 172 7.57 -14.32 -4.27
N GLN A 173 7.13 -14.57 -5.48
CA GLN A 173 6.27 -13.67 -6.24
C GLN A 173 4.87 -14.24 -6.37
N TYR A 174 3.87 -13.35 -6.43
CA TYR A 174 2.46 -13.70 -6.50
C TYR A 174 1.79 -13.02 -7.68
N GLU A 175 0.90 -13.73 -8.35
CA GLU A 175 -0.08 -13.16 -9.24
C GLU A 175 -1.46 -13.24 -8.55
N ILE A 176 -1.97 -12.08 -8.14
CA ILE A 176 -3.27 -11.93 -7.47
C ILE A 176 -4.16 -11.05 -8.34
N LYS A 177 -5.32 -11.58 -8.74
CA LYS A 177 -6.31 -10.87 -9.54
C LYS A 177 -7.66 -10.85 -8.85
N ASN A 178 -8.21 -9.66 -8.67
CA ASN A 178 -9.51 -9.45 -8.04
C ASN A 178 -9.67 -10.20 -6.70
N GLY A 179 -8.62 -10.15 -5.88
CA GLY A 179 -8.60 -10.81 -4.56
C GLY A 179 -8.41 -12.33 -4.60
N THR A 180 -8.12 -12.90 -5.75
CA THR A 180 -7.89 -14.36 -5.91
C THR A 180 -6.44 -14.64 -6.25
N LEU A 181 -5.84 -15.60 -5.56
CA LEU A 181 -4.49 -16.07 -5.83
C LEU A 181 -4.50 -16.98 -7.08
N GLU A 182 -3.96 -16.48 -8.19
CA GLU A 182 -3.83 -17.27 -9.43
C GLU A 182 -2.70 -18.28 -9.30
N TYR A 183 -1.51 -17.80 -9.00
CA TYR A 183 -0.33 -18.61 -8.76
C TYR A 183 0.73 -17.83 -7.96
N PHE A 184 1.74 -18.55 -7.50
CA PHE A 184 2.98 -18.01 -6.96
C PHE A 184 4.17 -18.88 -7.37
N PHE A 185 5.37 -18.31 -7.31
CA PHE A 185 6.61 -19.02 -7.57
C PHE A 185 7.75 -18.41 -6.74
N ASP A 186 8.71 -19.27 -6.40
CA ASP A 186 9.92 -18.87 -5.67
C ASP A 186 11.00 -18.45 -6.65
N SER A 187 11.49 -17.20 -6.52
CA SER A 187 12.35 -16.54 -7.51
C SER A 187 13.78 -17.09 -7.54
N ASP A 188 14.22 -17.79 -6.49
CA ASP A 188 15.56 -18.37 -6.41
C ASP A 188 15.64 -19.83 -6.85
N VAL A 189 14.49 -20.43 -7.18
CA VAL A 189 14.49 -21.73 -7.83
C VAL A 189 14.76 -21.49 -9.32
N GLN A 190 15.82 -22.08 -9.85
CA GLN A 190 16.02 -22.14 -11.30
C GLN A 190 14.69 -22.60 -11.91
N ILE A 191 14.09 -21.73 -12.70
CA ILE A 191 12.82 -22.02 -13.34
C ILE A 191 13.07 -23.23 -14.23
N VAL A 192 12.66 -24.41 -13.76
CA VAL A 192 12.75 -25.65 -14.54
C VAL A 192 11.93 -25.39 -15.80
N ASP A 193 12.49 -25.71 -16.96
CA ASP A 193 11.91 -25.53 -18.31
C ASP A 193 10.42 -25.93 -18.42
N GLU A 194 9.97 -26.83 -17.57
CA GLU A 194 8.61 -27.35 -17.48
C GLU A 194 7.58 -26.31 -16.96
N PHE A 195 7.96 -25.52 -15.98
CA PHE A 195 7.11 -24.44 -15.44
C PHE A 195 6.99 -23.28 -16.42
N LEU A 196 8.10 -22.92 -17.07
CA LEU A 196 8.11 -21.93 -18.17
C LEU A 196 7.24 -22.38 -19.34
N ARG A 197 7.30 -23.67 -19.73
CA ARG A 197 6.44 -24.25 -20.76
C ARG A 197 4.97 -24.21 -20.37
N GLN A 198 4.64 -24.48 -19.12
CA GLN A 198 3.28 -24.48 -18.61
C GLN A 198 2.70 -23.05 -18.53
N LEU A 199 3.51 -22.05 -18.13
CA LEU A 199 3.17 -20.64 -18.16
C LEU A 199 2.98 -20.12 -19.60
N LEU A 200 3.85 -20.48 -20.52
CA LEU A 200 3.76 -20.09 -21.93
C LEU A 200 2.60 -20.77 -22.68
N SER A 201 2.20 -21.98 -22.25
CA SER A 201 1.08 -22.71 -22.84
C SER A 201 -0.30 -22.19 -22.41
N GLN A 202 -0.40 -21.49 -21.29
CA GLN A 202 -1.64 -20.97 -20.72
C GLN A 202 -1.92 -19.50 -21.09
N ASN A 203 -1.72 -19.09 -22.34
CA ASN A 203 -2.09 -17.75 -22.86
C ASN A 203 -1.79 -16.57 -21.88
N THR A 204 -0.60 -16.54 -21.35
CA THR A 204 -0.21 -15.56 -20.34
C THR A 204 0.07 -14.20 -20.98
N THR A 205 -0.48 -13.15 -20.41
CA THR A 205 -0.43 -11.76 -20.85
C THR A 205 0.98 -11.30 -21.23
N ALA A 206 1.10 -10.43 -22.24
CA ALA A 206 2.34 -9.86 -22.79
C ALA A 206 3.35 -9.33 -21.74
N LYS A 207 2.87 -8.94 -20.56
CA LYS A 207 3.68 -8.50 -19.41
C LYS A 207 4.54 -9.62 -18.79
N MET A 208 4.04 -10.86 -18.77
CA MET A 208 4.78 -11.99 -18.23
C MET A 208 5.81 -12.53 -19.21
N LYS A 209 5.54 -12.43 -20.51
CA LYS A 209 6.55 -12.71 -21.54
C LYS A 209 7.78 -11.80 -21.36
N ALA A 210 7.55 -10.51 -21.11
CA ALA A 210 8.65 -9.56 -20.90
C ALA A 210 9.48 -9.88 -19.63
N ILE A 211 8.86 -10.33 -18.54
CA ILE A 211 9.57 -10.71 -17.31
C ILE A 211 10.40 -11.98 -17.53
N VAL A 212 9.84 -12.97 -18.19
CA VAL A 212 10.53 -14.24 -18.51
C VAL A 212 11.67 -14.02 -19.50
N GLU A 213 11.49 -13.18 -20.53
CA GLU A 213 12.53 -12.80 -21.49
C GLU A 213 13.68 -12.01 -20.82
N THR A 214 13.37 -11.14 -19.84
CA THR A 214 14.39 -10.42 -19.08
C THR A 214 15.24 -11.36 -18.22
N ILE A 215 14.61 -12.34 -17.57
CA ILE A 215 15.31 -13.35 -16.75
C ILE A 215 16.21 -14.25 -17.62
N GLN A 216 15.79 -14.58 -18.84
CA GLN A 216 16.59 -15.38 -19.78
C GLN A 216 17.76 -14.62 -20.40
N HIS A 217 17.70 -13.29 -20.47
CA HIS A 217 18.80 -12.48 -21.05
C HIS A 217 19.90 -12.14 -20.05
N GLU A 218 19.66 -12.32 -18.74
CA GLU A 218 20.65 -12.08 -17.68
C GLU A 218 21.41 -13.35 -17.24
N GLN A 219 21.20 -14.49 -17.89
CA GLN A 219 22.02 -15.70 -17.78
C GLN A 219 22.96 -15.84 -18.96
#